data_2724a494601bd38338c4c2c84fa02438
#
_entry.id   2724a494601bd38338c4c2c84fa02438
#
_cell.length_a   1.000
_cell.length_b   1.000
_cell.length_c   1.000
_cell.angle_alpha   90.00
_cell.angle_beta   90.00
_cell.angle_gamma   90.00
#
_symmetry.space_group_name_H-M   'P 1'
#
loop_
_entity.id
_entity.type
_entity.pdbx_description
1 polymer ?
#
loop_
_entity_poly.entity_id
_entity_poly.type
_entity_poly.pdbx_seq_one_letter_code
_entity_poly.pdbx_strand_id
1 'polypeptide(L)'
;GNAIAQAKTPVMDKLMAECPFQKGYASGLNVGLPDGQMGNSEVGHMNIGAGRIIYQELTKITKSIEDGDFFENKGLLAAVENAKKNGSDLHLFGLLSDGGVHSHNTHLYGLLELAKRNGLKNVYVHAFLDGRDTAPTSGKGFLEELEQKMKEIGVGKIASIHGRYYAMDRDNNWDRIEKAYNAMVLGDGQKAGSVTEAIDASYANDVTDEFVVPTVIEADGKPVATVKENDSVIFFNFRPDRAREITRTFCDESFDHFNRANGFMKLTFVCFKDYDETIGNKIVAFEKENIKNTLGEVLAAHGKKQLRLAETEKYAHVTFFFNGGVEEPNKDEDRS
;
A
#
# COMPACT_ATOMS: atom_id res chain seq x y z
N GLY A 1 7.12 -27.63 26.94
CA GLY A 1 6.06 -27.90 27.92
C GLY A 1 5.12 -26.69 28.08
N ASN A 2 3.87 -26.95 28.40
CA ASN A 2 2.89 -25.91 28.66
C ASN A 2 3.00 -25.47 30.13
N ALA A 3 3.53 -24.26 30.38
CA ALA A 3 3.75 -23.74 31.73
C ALA A 3 2.43 -23.56 32.51
N ILE A 4 1.34 -23.16 31.87
CA ILE A 4 0.02 -23.01 32.49
C ILE A 4 -0.49 -24.35 32.99
N ALA A 5 -0.38 -25.41 32.17
CA ALA A 5 -0.79 -26.76 32.56
C ALA A 5 0.05 -27.37 33.69
N GLN A 6 1.24 -26.87 33.93
CA GLN A 6 2.14 -27.33 35.00
C GLN A 6 2.04 -26.49 36.27
N ALA A 7 1.49 -25.28 36.16
CA ALA A 7 1.31 -24.37 37.29
C ALA A 7 0.12 -24.79 38.18
N LYS A 8 0.18 -24.37 39.45
CA LYS A 8 -0.98 -24.50 40.37
C LYS A 8 -1.94 -23.35 40.11
N THR A 9 -2.99 -23.60 39.33
CA THR A 9 -3.98 -22.60 38.91
C THR A 9 -5.41 -22.93 39.36
N PRO A 10 -5.67 -23.06 40.68
CA PRO A 10 -6.94 -23.58 41.16
C PRO A 10 -8.17 -22.75 40.75
N VAL A 11 -8.02 -21.43 40.61
CA VAL A 11 -9.13 -20.56 40.15
C VAL A 11 -9.36 -20.73 38.65
N MET A 12 -8.30 -20.77 37.85
CA MET A 12 -8.40 -21.00 36.42
C MET A 12 -8.99 -22.38 36.12
N ASP A 13 -8.50 -23.40 36.80
CA ASP A 13 -8.98 -24.79 36.66
C ASP A 13 -10.46 -24.88 36.97
N LYS A 14 -10.92 -24.22 38.05
CA LYS A 14 -12.34 -24.14 38.41
C LYS A 14 -13.17 -23.43 37.34
N LEU A 15 -12.72 -22.27 36.85
CA LEU A 15 -13.44 -21.53 35.81
C LEU A 15 -13.52 -22.33 34.50
N MET A 16 -12.46 -23.02 34.12
CA MET A 16 -12.46 -23.86 32.91
C MET A 16 -13.39 -25.07 33.04
N ALA A 17 -13.59 -25.58 34.25
CA ALA A 17 -14.47 -26.74 34.51
C ALA A 17 -15.95 -26.34 34.65
N GLU A 18 -16.26 -25.17 35.22
CA GLU A 18 -17.61 -24.76 35.61
C GLU A 18 -18.24 -23.71 34.68
N CYS A 19 -17.43 -22.98 33.90
CA CYS A 19 -17.91 -21.89 33.04
C CYS A 19 -17.85 -22.25 31.56
N PRO A 20 -18.67 -21.63 30.71
CA PRO A 20 -18.53 -21.74 29.25
C PRO A 20 -17.15 -21.33 28.81
N PHE A 21 -16.50 -22.17 28.02
CA PHE A 21 -15.16 -21.94 27.49
C PHE A 21 -15.13 -22.06 25.97
N GLN A 22 -14.51 -21.11 25.31
CA GLN A 22 -14.32 -21.13 23.87
C GLN A 22 -12.89 -20.74 23.51
N LYS A 23 -12.30 -21.44 22.56
CA LYS A 23 -11.01 -21.06 21.96
C LYS A 23 -11.21 -19.93 20.95
N GLY A 24 -10.39 -18.89 21.06
CA GLY A 24 -10.30 -17.84 20.07
C GLY A 24 -9.09 -18.05 19.14
N TYR A 25 -9.16 -17.47 17.96
CA TYR A 25 -8.03 -17.40 17.04
C TYR A 25 -7.31 -16.06 17.23
N ALA A 26 -5.96 -16.07 17.13
CA ALA A 26 -5.14 -14.89 17.37
C ALA A 26 -4.14 -14.64 16.22
N SER A 27 -4.39 -15.16 15.02
CA SER A 27 -3.47 -15.03 13.87
C SER A 27 -4.24 -15.03 12.54
N GLY A 28 -3.57 -14.58 11.50
CA GLY A 28 -4.05 -14.62 10.13
C GLY A 28 -5.36 -13.87 9.91
N LEU A 29 -6.17 -14.32 8.98
CA LEU A 29 -7.43 -13.68 8.58
C LEU A 29 -8.43 -13.51 9.73
N ASN A 30 -8.38 -14.36 10.75
CA ASN A 30 -9.25 -14.26 11.92
C ASN A 30 -9.01 -13.00 12.78
N VAL A 31 -7.90 -12.33 12.57
CA VAL A 31 -7.56 -11.04 13.22
C VAL A 31 -7.27 -9.93 12.23
N GLY A 32 -7.60 -10.12 10.95
CA GLY A 32 -7.44 -9.12 9.89
C GLY A 32 -6.02 -9.00 9.30
N LEU A 33 -5.18 -10.00 9.53
CA LEU A 33 -3.83 -10.11 8.98
C LEU A 33 -3.80 -11.10 7.81
N PRO A 34 -2.76 -11.08 6.96
CA PRO A 34 -2.55 -12.12 5.96
C PRO A 34 -2.55 -13.53 6.57
N ASP A 35 -2.97 -14.52 5.78
CA ASP A 35 -2.97 -15.91 6.24
C ASP A 35 -1.57 -16.36 6.67
N GLY A 36 -1.50 -17.12 7.75
CA GLY A 36 -0.24 -17.58 8.34
C GLY A 36 0.54 -16.53 9.15
N GLN A 37 0.15 -15.27 9.13
CA GLN A 37 0.82 -14.22 9.92
C GLN A 37 0.38 -14.28 11.38
N MET A 38 1.36 -14.30 12.29
CA MET A 38 1.12 -14.23 13.74
C MET A 38 0.51 -12.89 14.14
N GLY A 39 -0.50 -12.92 15.01
CA GLY A 39 -1.11 -11.73 15.57
C GLY A 39 -0.15 -10.92 16.45
N ASN A 40 -0.54 -9.69 16.72
CA ASN A 40 0.17 -8.78 17.62
C ASN A 40 -0.81 -8.04 18.53
N SER A 41 -0.27 -7.33 19.50
CA SER A 41 -1.07 -6.67 20.53
C SER A 41 -1.96 -5.54 19.97
N GLU A 42 -1.48 -4.78 19.00
CA GLU A 42 -2.22 -3.67 18.37
C GLU A 42 -3.48 -4.18 17.69
N VAL A 43 -3.30 -5.15 16.80
CA VAL A 43 -4.40 -5.78 16.06
C VAL A 43 -5.39 -6.48 17.00
N GLY A 44 -4.88 -7.20 18.00
CA GLY A 44 -5.73 -7.89 18.99
C GLY A 44 -6.61 -6.92 19.77
N HIS A 45 -6.05 -5.85 20.32
CA HIS A 45 -6.82 -4.84 21.07
C HIS A 45 -7.81 -4.09 20.18
N MET A 46 -7.44 -3.80 18.93
CA MET A 46 -8.34 -3.17 17.96
C MET A 46 -9.56 -4.06 17.68
N ASN A 47 -9.35 -5.35 17.41
CA ASN A 47 -10.44 -6.29 17.16
C ASN A 47 -11.35 -6.49 18.38
N ILE A 48 -10.77 -6.61 19.59
CA ILE A 48 -11.56 -6.73 20.83
C ILE A 48 -12.38 -5.46 21.05
N GLY A 49 -11.77 -4.29 20.93
CA GLY A 49 -12.44 -3.00 21.08
C GLY A 49 -13.54 -2.75 20.05
N ALA A 50 -13.31 -3.16 18.80
CA ALA A 50 -14.27 -3.03 17.70
C ALA A 50 -15.40 -4.09 17.76
N GLY A 51 -15.19 -5.21 18.48
CA GLY A 51 -16.11 -6.34 18.50
C GLY A 51 -16.28 -7.06 17.16
N ARG A 52 -15.34 -6.86 16.25
CA ARG A 52 -15.30 -7.46 14.90
C ARG A 52 -13.89 -7.49 14.34
N ILE A 53 -13.68 -8.27 13.28
CA ILE A 53 -12.38 -8.31 12.58
C ILE A 53 -12.18 -6.98 11.83
N ILE A 54 -11.07 -6.31 12.13
CA ILE A 54 -10.59 -5.12 11.43
C ILE A 54 -9.42 -5.54 10.55
N TYR A 55 -9.65 -5.58 9.24
CA TYR A 55 -8.63 -5.96 8.28
C TYR A 55 -7.56 -4.87 8.15
N GLN A 56 -6.30 -5.28 8.23
CA GLN A 56 -5.15 -4.41 7.93
C GLN A 56 -5.11 -4.10 6.43
N GLU A 57 -4.43 -3.02 6.05
CA GLU A 57 -4.51 -2.47 4.69
C GLU A 57 -4.21 -3.50 3.59
N LEU A 58 -3.14 -4.29 3.74
CA LEU A 58 -2.82 -5.35 2.80
C LEU A 58 -3.98 -6.34 2.63
N THR A 59 -4.47 -6.86 3.75
CA THR A 59 -5.55 -7.86 3.74
C THR A 59 -6.87 -7.27 3.25
N LYS A 60 -7.16 -6.02 3.61
CA LYS A 60 -8.36 -5.30 3.19
C LYS A 60 -8.41 -5.14 1.66
N ILE A 61 -7.31 -4.69 1.05
CA ILE A 61 -7.24 -4.50 -0.40
C ILE A 61 -7.28 -5.84 -1.12
N THR A 62 -6.54 -6.84 -0.63
CA THR A 62 -6.57 -8.20 -1.19
C THR A 62 -8.00 -8.77 -1.17
N LYS A 63 -8.67 -8.64 -0.01
CA LYS A 63 -10.06 -9.10 0.13
C LYS A 63 -11.01 -8.34 -0.80
N SER A 64 -10.84 -7.03 -0.97
CA SER A 64 -11.63 -6.22 -1.91
C SER A 64 -11.50 -6.72 -3.35
N ILE A 65 -10.31 -7.18 -3.76
CA ILE A 65 -10.11 -7.80 -5.08
C ILE A 65 -10.86 -9.14 -5.17
N GLU A 66 -10.77 -9.98 -4.14
CA GLU A 66 -11.43 -11.29 -4.08
C GLU A 66 -12.95 -11.16 -4.07
N ASP A 67 -13.49 -10.23 -3.28
CA ASP A 67 -14.93 -9.97 -3.18
C ASP A 67 -15.49 -9.22 -4.40
N GLY A 68 -14.64 -8.56 -5.18
CA GLY A 68 -15.01 -7.88 -6.42
C GLY A 68 -15.33 -6.39 -6.29
N ASP A 69 -15.51 -5.85 -5.10
CA ASP A 69 -15.81 -4.42 -4.87
C ASP A 69 -14.63 -3.50 -5.22
N PHE A 70 -13.41 -4.02 -5.28
CA PHE A 70 -12.25 -3.33 -5.86
C PHE A 70 -12.53 -2.77 -7.25
N PHE A 71 -13.25 -3.53 -8.09
CA PHE A 71 -13.56 -3.16 -9.47
C PHE A 71 -14.70 -2.13 -9.59
N GLU A 72 -15.36 -1.83 -8.47
CA GLU A 72 -16.40 -0.80 -8.34
C GLU A 72 -15.90 0.43 -7.56
N ASN A 73 -14.64 0.43 -7.14
CA ASN A 73 -14.04 1.52 -6.37
C ASN A 73 -14.04 2.82 -7.17
N LYS A 74 -14.75 3.84 -6.68
CA LYS A 74 -14.95 5.11 -7.37
C LYS A 74 -13.65 5.87 -7.66
N GLY A 75 -12.67 5.80 -6.75
CA GLY A 75 -11.37 6.44 -6.95
C GLY A 75 -10.60 5.79 -8.10
N LEU A 76 -10.56 4.45 -8.14
CA LEU A 76 -9.91 3.71 -9.23
C LEU A 76 -10.63 3.92 -10.56
N LEU A 77 -11.96 3.89 -10.56
CA LEU A 77 -12.76 4.14 -11.76
C LEU A 77 -12.61 5.57 -12.29
N ALA A 78 -12.34 6.55 -11.43
CA ALA A 78 -12.07 7.92 -11.89
C ALA A 78 -10.84 7.99 -12.81
N ALA A 79 -9.77 7.25 -12.51
CA ALA A 79 -8.60 7.16 -13.39
C ALA A 79 -8.93 6.48 -14.72
N VAL A 80 -9.70 5.39 -14.67
CA VAL A 80 -10.16 4.66 -15.87
C VAL A 80 -11.02 5.53 -16.76
N GLU A 81 -12.00 6.22 -16.18
CA GLU A 81 -12.93 7.09 -16.92
C GLU A 81 -12.19 8.28 -17.55
N ASN A 82 -11.24 8.88 -16.83
CA ASN A 82 -10.40 9.94 -17.37
C ASN A 82 -9.63 9.47 -18.61
N ALA A 83 -8.95 8.31 -18.51
CA ALA A 83 -8.21 7.74 -19.63
C ALA A 83 -9.13 7.47 -20.84
N LYS A 84 -10.32 6.92 -20.63
CA LYS A 84 -11.31 6.71 -21.69
C LYS A 84 -11.79 8.01 -22.34
N LYS A 85 -12.15 8.98 -21.50
CA LYS A 85 -12.70 10.27 -21.95
C LYS A 85 -11.70 11.06 -22.80
N ASN A 86 -10.44 11.06 -22.39
CA ASN A 86 -9.39 11.84 -23.06
C ASN A 86 -8.65 11.04 -24.13
N GLY A 87 -8.86 9.72 -24.22
CA GLY A 87 -8.03 8.85 -25.06
C GLY A 87 -6.57 8.85 -24.61
N SER A 88 -6.33 9.06 -23.32
CA SER A 88 -5.03 9.18 -22.70
C SER A 88 -4.56 7.87 -22.04
N ASP A 89 -3.35 7.86 -21.55
CA ASP A 89 -2.72 6.67 -21.00
C ASP A 89 -3.05 6.50 -19.51
N LEU A 90 -3.06 5.25 -19.05
CA LEU A 90 -3.09 4.88 -17.63
C LEU A 90 -1.71 4.41 -17.20
N HIS A 91 -1.14 5.07 -16.22
CA HIS A 91 0.14 4.73 -15.60
C HIS A 91 -0.07 4.13 -14.21
N LEU A 92 0.61 3.03 -13.92
CA LEU A 92 0.56 2.34 -12.63
C LEU A 92 1.93 2.44 -11.96
N PHE A 93 1.99 3.07 -10.78
CA PHE A 93 3.20 3.26 -9.99
C PHE A 93 3.17 2.40 -8.74
N GLY A 94 4.30 1.90 -8.32
CA GLY A 94 4.42 1.28 -7.01
C GLY A 94 5.53 0.25 -6.88
N LEU A 95 5.74 -0.19 -5.66
CA LEU A 95 6.74 -1.19 -5.31
C LEU A 95 6.29 -2.57 -5.78
N LEU A 96 7.07 -3.16 -6.67
CA LEU A 96 6.80 -4.48 -7.27
C LEU A 96 7.49 -5.57 -6.45
N SER A 97 6.82 -6.08 -5.46
CA SER A 97 7.23 -7.26 -4.69
C SER A 97 6.04 -7.88 -3.94
N ASP A 98 6.24 -9.02 -3.34
CA ASP A 98 5.32 -9.71 -2.44
C ASP A 98 5.62 -9.44 -0.95
N GLY A 99 6.53 -8.52 -0.65
CA GLY A 99 6.96 -8.20 0.71
C GLY A 99 5.84 -7.71 1.63
N GLY A 100 4.79 -7.10 1.07
CA GLY A 100 3.57 -6.73 1.81
C GLY A 100 3.75 -5.61 2.82
N VAL A 101 4.87 -4.88 2.79
CA VAL A 101 5.16 -3.76 3.71
C VAL A 101 4.64 -2.44 3.17
N HIS A 102 4.88 -2.14 1.92
CA HIS A 102 4.46 -0.90 1.24
C HIS A 102 3.36 -1.13 0.20
N SER A 103 3.36 -2.31 -0.41
CA SER A 103 2.51 -2.71 -1.52
C SER A 103 2.45 -4.23 -1.61
N HIS A 104 1.69 -4.74 -2.55
CA HIS A 104 1.74 -6.16 -2.91
C HIS A 104 1.53 -6.31 -4.42
N ASN A 105 2.31 -7.19 -5.07
CA ASN A 105 2.23 -7.41 -6.52
C ASN A 105 0.83 -7.84 -6.99
N THR A 106 0.08 -8.60 -6.17
CA THR A 106 -1.29 -9.01 -6.51
C THR A 106 -2.25 -7.84 -6.66
N HIS A 107 -2.00 -6.71 -5.96
CA HIS A 107 -2.81 -5.49 -6.12
C HIS A 107 -2.57 -4.83 -7.49
N LEU A 108 -1.33 -4.86 -7.98
CA LEU A 108 -1.02 -4.43 -9.35
C LEU A 108 -1.73 -5.30 -10.38
N TYR A 109 -1.77 -6.64 -10.16
CA TYR A 109 -2.52 -7.53 -11.05
C TYR A 109 -4.02 -7.24 -11.05
N GLY A 110 -4.58 -6.89 -9.88
CA GLY A 110 -5.96 -6.38 -9.77
C GLY A 110 -6.20 -5.11 -10.59
N LEU A 111 -5.24 -4.18 -10.62
CA LEU A 111 -5.33 -2.95 -11.44
C LEU A 111 -5.26 -3.25 -12.94
N LEU A 112 -4.41 -4.19 -13.36
CA LEU A 112 -4.38 -4.64 -14.75
C LEU A 112 -5.71 -5.28 -15.18
N GLU A 113 -6.28 -6.10 -14.31
CA GLU A 113 -7.61 -6.69 -14.53
C GLU A 113 -8.72 -5.62 -14.59
N LEU A 114 -8.68 -4.61 -13.71
CA LEU A 114 -9.56 -3.45 -13.76
C LEU A 114 -9.49 -2.74 -15.12
N ALA A 115 -8.28 -2.46 -15.58
CA ALA A 115 -8.05 -1.83 -16.87
C ALA A 115 -8.59 -2.67 -18.04
N LYS A 116 -8.35 -3.99 -18.00
CA LYS A 116 -8.85 -4.94 -19.01
C LYS A 116 -10.37 -4.98 -19.06
N ARG A 117 -11.03 -5.12 -17.90
CA ARG A 117 -12.49 -5.14 -17.79
C ARG A 117 -13.13 -3.88 -18.36
N ASN A 118 -12.42 -2.76 -18.25
CA ASN A 118 -12.86 -1.46 -18.76
C ASN A 118 -12.44 -1.16 -20.21
N GLY A 119 -11.77 -2.09 -20.88
CA GLY A 119 -11.38 -1.96 -22.29
C GLY A 119 -10.23 -0.99 -22.56
N LEU A 120 -9.43 -0.63 -21.52
CA LEU A 120 -8.24 0.17 -21.72
C LEU A 120 -7.16 -0.63 -22.44
N LYS A 121 -6.47 0.03 -23.37
CA LYS A 121 -5.37 -0.57 -24.16
C LYS A 121 -4.01 0.00 -23.79
N ASN A 122 -3.96 1.28 -23.46
CA ASN A 122 -2.75 2.02 -23.14
C ASN A 122 -2.56 2.03 -21.62
N VAL A 123 -1.95 0.98 -21.10
CA VAL A 123 -1.67 0.79 -19.66
C VAL A 123 -0.19 0.51 -19.48
N TYR A 124 0.46 1.33 -18.66
CA TYR A 124 1.91 1.29 -18.49
C TYR A 124 2.30 1.20 -17.01
N VAL A 125 3.24 0.34 -16.70
CA VAL A 125 3.76 0.17 -15.34
C VAL A 125 5.14 0.81 -15.22
N HIS A 126 5.30 1.62 -14.19
CA HIS A 126 6.57 2.11 -13.71
C HIS A 126 6.87 1.34 -12.42
N ALA A 127 7.67 0.29 -12.53
CA ALA A 127 7.91 -0.64 -11.46
C ALA A 127 9.03 -0.14 -10.54
N PHE A 128 8.72 0.01 -9.24
CA PHE A 128 9.74 0.27 -8.23
C PHE A 128 10.23 -1.06 -7.67
N LEU A 129 11.54 -1.26 -7.62
CA LEU A 129 12.15 -2.51 -7.19
C LEU A 129 12.53 -2.47 -5.71
N ASP A 130 12.35 -3.58 -5.02
CA ASP A 130 12.41 -3.65 -3.55
C ASP A 130 13.83 -3.90 -3.03
N GLY A 131 14.24 -5.15 -2.92
CA GLY A 131 15.56 -5.55 -2.41
C GLY A 131 15.82 -5.26 -0.94
N ARG A 132 14.80 -4.80 -0.19
CA ARG A 132 14.88 -4.46 1.22
C ARG A 132 13.88 -5.24 2.07
N ASP A 133 12.62 -5.29 1.65
CA ASP A 133 11.57 -6.09 2.27
C ASP A 133 11.54 -7.51 1.67
N THR A 134 12.21 -7.69 0.54
CA THR A 134 12.47 -8.97 -0.14
C THR A 134 13.97 -9.12 -0.43
N ALA A 135 14.38 -10.29 -0.94
CA ALA A 135 15.78 -10.55 -1.24
C ALA A 135 16.36 -9.54 -2.26
N PRO A 136 17.65 -9.15 -2.13
CA PRO A 136 18.24 -8.06 -2.91
C PRO A 136 18.23 -8.22 -4.43
N THR A 137 18.03 -9.44 -4.94
CA THR A 137 18.01 -9.76 -6.39
C THR A 137 16.75 -10.51 -6.80
N SER A 138 15.67 -10.39 -6.02
CA SER A 138 14.37 -10.99 -6.34
C SER A 138 13.58 -10.24 -7.40
N GLY A 139 13.94 -8.98 -7.66
CA GLY A 139 13.23 -8.09 -8.59
C GLY A 139 13.11 -8.65 -10.00
N LYS A 140 14.14 -9.36 -10.50
CA LYS A 140 14.06 -10.02 -11.81
C LYS A 140 12.89 -10.99 -11.89
N GLY A 141 12.72 -11.85 -10.87
CA GLY A 141 11.60 -12.79 -10.83
C GLY A 141 10.23 -12.10 -10.79
N PHE A 142 10.10 -11.00 -10.03
CA PHE A 142 8.87 -10.21 -10.01
C PHE A 142 8.57 -9.50 -11.33
N LEU A 143 9.59 -9.04 -12.03
CA LEU A 143 9.44 -8.44 -13.36
C LEU A 143 8.99 -9.48 -14.40
N GLU A 144 9.60 -10.65 -14.40
CA GLU A 144 9.21 -11.78 -15.27
C GLU A 144 7.78 -12.25 -14.99
N GLU A 145 7.40 -12.36 -13.72
CA GLU A 145 6.04 -12.68 -13.31
C GLU A 145 5.04 -11.62 -13.78
N LEU A 146 5.37 -10.33 -13.63
CA LEU A 146 4.54 -9.24 -14.10
C LEU A 146 4.34 -9.29 -15.62
N GLU A 147 5.40 -9.51 -16.41
CA GLU A 147 5.27 -9.66 -17.86
C GLU A 147 4.38 -10.85 -18.25
N GLN A 148 4.48 -11.96 -17.52
CA GLN A 148 3.63 -13.12 -17.72
C GLN A 148 2.17 -12.79 -17.39
N LYS A 149 1.90 -12.11 -16.27
CA LYS A 149 0.55 -11.65 -15.88
C LYS A 149 -0.06 -10.69 -16.90
N MET A 150 0.72 -9.76 -17.42
CA MET A 150 0.28 -8.86 -18.49
C MET A 150 -0.14 -9.62 -19.76
N LYS A 151 0.59 -10.68 -20.13
CA LYS A 151 0.23 -11.54 -21.26
C LYS A 151 -1.07 -12.33 -20.98
N GLU A 152 -1.22 -12.88 -19.77
CA GLU A 152 -2.40 -13.65 -19.37
C GLU A 152 -3.65 -12.76 -19.36
N ILE A 153 -3.57 -11.58 -18.78
CA ILE A 153 -4.67 -10.61 -18.69
C ILE A 153 -4.93 -9.95 -20.06
N GLY A 154 -3.89 -9.77 -20.84
CA GLY A 154 -3.96 -9.21 -22.19
C GLY A 154 -3.95 -7.67 -22.22
N VAL A 155 -3.33 -7.02 -21.25
CA VAL A 155 -3.12 -5.57 -21.19
C VAL A 155 -1.86 -5.25 -20.36
N GLY A 156 -1.24 -4.12 -20.67
CA GLY A 156 -0.12 -3.55 -19.93
C GLY A 156 1.25 -3.77 -20.59
N LYS A 157 2.13 -2.82 -20.33
CA LYS A 157 3.57 -2.86 -20.68
C LYS A 157 4.35 -2.20 -19.54
N ILE A 158 5.55 -2.68 -19.28
CA ILE A 158 6.47 -2.00 -18.36
C ILE A 158 7.16 -0.87 -19.14
N ALA A 159 7.04 0.36 -18.66
CA ALA A 159 7.62 1.54 -19.27
C ALA A 159 8.95 1.95 -18.66
N SER A 160 9.13 1.69 -17.36
CA SER A 160 10.39 1.98 -16.67
C SER A 160 10.54 1.14 -15.40
N ILE A 161 11.79 0.97 -14.95
CA ILE A 161 12.12 0.35 -13.68
C ILE A 161 12.98 1.29 -12.83
N HIS A 162 12.77 1.28 -11.51
CA HIS A 162 13.45 2.18 -10.58
C HIS A 162 13.74 1.45 -9.29
N GLY A 163 14.95 1.49 -8.78
CA GLY A 163 15.21 1.08 -7.41
C GLY A 163 14.44 1.96 -6.42
N ARG A 164 13.93 1.39 -5.33
CA ARG A 164 13.20 2.15 -4.30
C ARG A 164 14.05 3.25 -3.66
N TYR A 165 15.36 3.14 -3.70
CA TYR A 165 16.30 4.18 -3.27
C TYR A 165 16.05 5.52 -3.97
N TYR A 166 15.61 5.50 -5.24
CA TYR A 166 15.26 6.68 -6.02
C TYR A 166 13.79 7.05 -5.91
N ALA A 167 12.89 6.13 -6.22
CA ALA A 167 11.47 6.43 -6.36
C ALA A 167 10.71 6.49 -5.03
N MET A 168 11.31 6.02 -3.93
CA MET A 168 10.68 5.91 -2.63
C MET A 168 11.54 6.52 -1.51
N ASP A 169 12.21 7.63 -1.79
CA ASP A 169 12.87 8.41 -0.75
C ASP A 169 11.84 8.96 0.25
N ARG A 170 12.27 9.22 1.48
CA ARG A 170 11.46 9.82 2.56
C ARG A 170 12.23 10.81 3.42
N ASP A 171 13.47 11.06 3.06
CA ASP A 171 14.43 11.83 3.84
C ASP A 171 14.83 13.14 3.13
N ASN A 172 13.98 13.59 2.16
CA ASN A 172 14.14 14.80 1.36
C ASN A 172 15.41 14.81 0.46
N ASN A 173 15.81 13.64 -0.01
CA ASN A 173 16.86 13.52 -1.02
C ASN A 173 16.24 13.72 -2.42
N TRP A 174 15.85 14.95 -2.70
CA TRP A 174 15.08 15.30 -3.90
C TRP A 174 15.82 15.00 -5.20
N ASP A 175 17.16 14.96 -5.19
CA ASP A 175 17.99 14.53 -6.33
C ASP A 175 17.72 13.07 -6.74
N ARG A 176 17.30 12.23 -5.81
CA ARG A 176 16.88 10.84 -6.10
C ARG A 176 15.51 10.80 -6.74
N ILE A 177 14.56 11.53 -6.17
CA ILE A 177 13.20 11.65 -6.67
C ILE A 177 13.20 12.27 -8.08
N GLU A 178 14.02 13.31 -8.32
CA GLU A 178 14.17 13.95 -9.63
C GLU A 178 14.55 12.95 -10.71
N LYS A 179 15.50 12.06 -10.44
CA LYS A 179 15.91 11.03 -11.41
C LYS A 179 14.77 10.08 -11.76
N ALA A 180 14.01 9.64 -10.76
CA ALA A 180 12.84 8.79 -10.99
C ALA A 180 11.76 9.53 -11.77
N TYR A 181 11.45 10.76 -11.38
CA TYR A 181 10.47 11.62 -12.06
C TYR A 181 10.87 11.87 -13.53
N ASN A 182 12.11 12.26 -13.78
CA ASN A 182 12.59 12.56 -15.14
C ASN A 182 12.54 11.31 -16.03
N ALA A 183 12.85 10.13 -15.51
CA ALA A 183 12.69 8.89 -16.26
C ALA A 183 11.22 8.61 -16.62
N MET A 184 10.28 8.84 -15.72
CA MET A 184 8.84 8.62 -15.95
C MET A 184 8.21 9.68 -16.88
N VAL A 185 8.65 10.94 -16.80
CA VAL A 185 8.00 12.08 -17.49
C VAL A 185 8.73 12.48 -18.77
N LEU A 186 10.05 12.55 -18.72
CA LEU A 186 10.88 12.99 -19.86
C LEU A 186 11.46 11.82 -20.65
N GLY A 187 11.36 10.61 -20.11
CA GLY A 187 12.13 9.48 -20.64
C GLY A 187 13.64 9.66 -20.46
N ASP A 188 14.07 10.47 -19.48
CA ASP A 188 15.46 10.76 -19.18
C ASP A 188 15.95 9.84 -18.05
N GLY A 189 16.78 8.88 -18.40
CA GLY A 189 17.33 7.86 -17.52
C GLY A 189 18.21 6.90 -18.30
N GLN A 190 18.66 5.83 -17.68
CA GLN A 190 19.28 4.73 -18.41
C GLN A 190 18.28 4.16 -19.43
N LYS A 191 18.79 3.53 -20.48
CA LYS A 191 17.97 3.01 -21.59
C LYS A 191 18.21 1.51 -21.74
N ALA A 192 17.13 0.77 -21.98
CA ALA A 192 17.20 -0.64 -22.32
C ALA A 192 16.08 -1.01 -23.30
N GLY A 193 16.35 -1.97 -24.18
CA GLY A 193 15.36 -2.47 -25.15
C GLY A 193 14.38 -3.46 -24.54
N SER A 194 14.65 -3.95 -23.34
CA SER A 194 13.74 -4.84 -22.59
C SER A 194 13.97 -4.74 -21.09
N VAL A 195 12.98 -5.20 -20.33
CA VAL A 195 13.06 -5.26 -18.86
C VAL A 195 14.16 -6.20 -18.41
N THR A 196 14.29 -7.36 -19.08
CA THR A 196 15.33 -8.35 -18.78
C THR A 196 16.73 -7.76 -19.02
N GLU A 197 16.94 -7.07 -20.14
CA GLU A 197 18.20 -6.36 -20.42
C GLU A 197 18.52 -5.36 -19.32
N ALA A 198 17.56 -4.54 -18.91
CA ALA A 198 17.72 -3.53 -17.88
C ALA A 198 18.20 -4.13 -16.55
N ILE A 199 17.51 -5.16 -16.05
CA ILE A 199 17.82 -5.75 -14.76
C ILE A 199 19.12 -6.56 -14.78
N ASP A 200 19.40 -7.30 -15.88
CA ASP A 200 20.63 -8.05 -16.04
C ASP A 200 21.85 -7.15 -16.12
N ALA A 201 21.73 -6.00 -16.82
CA ALA A 201 22.78 -5.00 -16.86
C ALA A 201 23.06 -4.38 -15.48
N SER A 202 22.03 -4.15 -14.67
CA SER A 202 22.16 -3.66 -13.30
C SER A 202 22.90 -4.67 -12.43
N TYR A 203 22.49 -5.93 -12.44
CA TYR A 203 23.12 -7.00 -11.63
C TYR A 203 24.56 -7.29 -12.07
N ALA A 204 24.85 -7.20 -13.37
CA ALA A 204 26.22 -7.35 -13.90
C ALA A 204 27.19 -6.26 -13.39
N ASN A 205 26.66 -5.14 -12.93
CA ASN A 205 27.40 -4.05 -12.30
C ASN A 205 27.30 -4.04 -10.76
N ASP A 206 26.94 -5.16 -10.14
CA ASP A 206 26.73 -5.31 -8.70
C ASP A 206 25.68 -4.34 -8.09
N VAL A 207 24.76 -3.82 -8.91
CA VAL A 207 23.67 -2.96 -8.48
C VAL A 207 22.41 -3.78 -8.32
N THR A 208 22.04 -4.02 -7.06
CA THR A 208 20.86 -4.82 -6.68
C THR A 208 19.57 -4.00 -6.73
N ASP A 209 18.44 -4.65 -6.55
CA ASP A 209 17.07 -4.12 -6.73
C ASP A 209 16.87 -2.72 -6.12
N GLU A 210 17.24 -2.56 -4.84
CA GLU A 210 17.05 -1.30 -4.11
C GLU A 210 17.68 -0.10 -4.83
N PHE A 211 18.82 -0.31 -5.49
CA PHE A 211 19.67 0.73 -6.06
C PHE A 211 19.62 0.80 -7.59
N VAL A 212 18.74 0.05 -8.24
CA VAL A 212 18.60 0.10 -9.70
C VAL A 212 18.35 1.54 -10.14
N VAL A 213 19.27 2.04 -10.94
CA VAL A 213 19.17 3.41 -11.49
C VAL A 213 17.93 3.51 -12.37
N PRO A 214 17.13 4.59 -12.28
CA PRO A 214 15.96 4.76 -13.13
C PRO A 214 16.25 4.47 -14.59
N THR A 215 15.62 3.44 -15.13
CA THR A 215 15.84 2.91 -16.47
C THR A 215 14.54 2.93 -17.26
N VAL A 216 14.58 3.57 -18.41
CA VAL A 216 13.46 3.69 -19.37
C VAL A 216 13.52 2.53 -20.34
N ILE A 217 12.41 1.85 -20.52
CA ILE A 217 12.29 0.79 -21.52
C ILE A 217 11.93 1.44 -22.87
N GLU A 218 12.70 1.13 -23.90
CA GLU A 218 12.53 1.69 -25.23
C GLU A 218 12.05 0.64 -26.23
N ALA A 219 11.21 1.05 -27.15
CA ALA A 219 10.84 0.31 -28.35
C ALA A 219 11.14 1.20 -29.55
N ASP A 220 11.87 0.68 -30.54
CA ASP A 220 12.26 1.41 -31.73
C ASP A 220 12.99 2.75 -31.43
N GLY A 221 13.82 2.75 -30.39
CA GLY A 221 14.61 3.92 -29.96
C GLY A 221 13.79 5.04 -29.31
N LYS A 222 12.58 4.75 -28.85
CA LYS A 222 11.72 5.70 -28.13
C LYS A 222 11.20 5.06 -26.85
N PRO A 223 10.98 5.86 -25.78
CA PRO A 223 10.33 5.37 -24.58
C PRO A 223 9.00 4.65 -24.91
N VAL A 224 8.77 3.48 -24.31
CA VAL A 224 7.50 2.75 -24.42
C VAL A 224 6.34 3.66 -24.03
N ALA A 225 6.49 4.43 -22.96
CA ALA A 225 5.56 5.49 -22.57
C ALA A 225 6.24 6.47 -21.61
N THR A 226 5.75 7.71 -21.60
CA THR A 226 6.03 8.72 -20.59
C THR A 226 4.74 9.34 -20.12
N VAL A 227 4.70 9.82 -18.88
CA VAL A 227 3.54 10.49 -18.30
C VAL A 227 3.38 11.87 -18.93
N LYS A 228 2.16 12.18 -19.38
CA LYS A 228 1.81 13.42 -20.09
C LYS A 228 0.58 14.08 -19.49
N GLU A 229 0.36 15.33 -19.86
CA GLU A 229 -0.84 16.08 -19.53
C GLU A 229 -2.12 15.29 -19.85
N ASN A 230 -3.06 15.28 -18.93
CA ASN A 230 -4.33 14.56 -18.97
C ASN A 230 -4.25 13.03 -18.83
N ASP A 231 -3.08 12.46 -18.60
CA ASP A 231 -2.96 11.04 -18.26
C ASP A 231 -3.56 10.73 -16.89
N SER A 232 -3.82 9.47 -16.66
CA SER A 232 -4.21 8.94 -15.37
C SER A 232 -3.04 8.20 -14.73
N VAL A 233 -2.92 8.36 -13.43
CA VAL A 233 -1.93 7.64 -12.60
C VAL A 233 -2.64 6.95 -11.46
N ILE A 234 -2.31 5.69 -11.18
CA ILE A 234 -2.69 5.00 -9.94
C ILE A 234 -1.42 4.56 -9.24
N PHE A 235 -1.21 5.07 -8.03
CA PHE A 235 -0.11 4.69 -7.16
C PHE A 235 -0.60 3.66 -6.13
N PHE A 236 -0.16 2.41 -6.27
CA PHE A 236 -0.71 1.28 -5.53
C PHE A 236 0.00 0.95 -4.20
N ASN A 237 0.92 1.76 -3.74
CA ASN A 237 1.45 1.65 -2.38
C ASN A 237 0.35 2.01 -1.37
N PHE A 238 0.22 1.22 -0.30
CA PHE A 238 -0.74 1.49 0.78
C PHE A 238 -0.09 2.06 2.05
N ARG A 239 1.25 2.03 2.14
CA ARG A 239 2.00 2.66 3.24
C ARG A 239 2.46 4.05 2.82
N PRO A 240 2.14 5.12 3.61
CA PRO A 240 2.33 6.51 3.19
C PRO A 240 3.77 7.00 3.16
N ASP A 241 4.60 6.60 4.14
CA ASP A 241 5.86 7.27 4.48
C ASP A 241 6.84 7.46 3.30
N ARG A 242 6.92 6.48 2.40
CA ARG A 242 7.80 6.50 1.23
C ARG A 242 7.07 6.80 -0.09
N ALA A 243 5.81 7.18 -0.02
CA ALA A 243 5.02 7.56 -1.19
C ALA A 243 4.82 9.08 -1.31
N ARG A 244 5.05 9.84 -0.23
CA ARG A 244 4.78 11.27 -0.16
C ARG A 244 5.56 12.08 -1.17
N GLU A 245 6.89 11.92 -1.22
CA GLU A 245 7.76 12.79 -2.00
C GLU A 245 7.48 12.69 -3.51
N ILE A 246 7.42 11.46 -4.04
CA ILE A 246 7.11 11.27 -5.47
C ILE A 246 5.68 11.75 -5.79
N THR A 247 4.71 11.58 -4.88
CA THR A 247 3.35 12.07 -5.07
C THR A 247 3.30 13.60 -5.10
N ARG A 248 4.01 14.28 -4.17
CA ARG A 248 4.14 15.75 -4.20
C ARG A 248 4.71 16.25 -5.51
N THR A 249 5.70 15.55 -6.05
CA THR A 249 6.32 15.92 -7.33
C THR A 249 5.32 15.95 -8.48
N PHE A 250 4.32 15.09 -8.48
CA PHE A 250 3.27 15.06 -9.51
C PHE A 250 2.08 15.96 -9.17
N CYS A 251 1.71 16.08 -7.89
CA CYS A 251 0.43 16.66 -7.47
C CYS A 251 0.50 18.10 -6.98
N ASP A 252 1.63 18.55 -6.43
CA ASP A 252 1.76 19.92 -5.94
C ASP A 252 1.98 20.89 -7.10
N GLU A 253 1.09 21.89 -7.26
CA GLU A 253 1.25 22.95 -8.29
C GLU A 253 2.50 23.78 -8.01
N SER A 254 2.62 24.22 -6.76
CA SER A 254 3.79 24.96 -6.26
C SER A 254 4.83 23.99 -5.71
N PHE A 255 5.66 23.46 -6.57
CA PHE A 255 6.74 22.53 -6.23
C PHE A 255 8.09 23.19 -6.57
N ASP A 256 8.99 23.29 -5.58
CA ASP A 256 10.24 24.05 -5.66
C ASP A 256 11.52 23.24 -5.32
N HIS A 257 11.37 21.95 -5.08
CA HIS A 257 12.54 21.12 -4.70
C HIS A 257 13.47 20.80 -5.86
N PHE A 258 12.96 20.76 -7.09
CA PHE A 258 13.73 20.71 -8.34
C PHE A 258 12.89 21.24 -9.50
N ASN A 259 13.56 21.53 -10.64
CA ASN A 259 12.86 22.06 -11.80
C ASN A 259 12.16 20.95 -12.60
N ARG A 260 10.83 20.97 -12.65
CA ARG A 260 10.05 20.11 -13.55
C ARG A 260 10.08 20.72 -14.96
N ALA A 261 10.83 20.10 -15.87
CA ALA A 261 11.04 20.65 -17.22
C ALA A 261 9.72 20.90 -17.98
N ASN A 262 8.71 20.06 -17.79
CA ASN A 262 7.36 20.22 -18.37
C ASN A 262 6.40 21.05 -17.48
N GLY A 263 6.88 21.62 -16.37
CA GLY A 263 6.04 22.32 -15.41
C GLY A 263 5.09 21.38 -14.67
N PHE A 264 4.03 21.96 -14.09
CA PHE A 264 2.94 21.19 -13.49
C PHE A 264 2.05 20.60 -14.58
N MET A 265 1.79 19.32 -14.53
CA MET A 265 0.89 18.61 -15.44
C MET A 265 -0.42 18.29 -14.72
N LYS A 266 -1.54 18.59 -15.34
CA LYS A 266 -2.84 18.20 -14.83
C LYS A 266 -3.09 16.74 -15.11
N LEU A 267 -3.03 15.91 -14.08
CA LEU A 267 -3.26 14.48 -14.12
C LEU A 267 -4.51 14.10 -13.33
N THR A 268 -5.09 12.94 -13.63
CA THR A 268 -5.98 12.27 -12.69
C THR A 268 -5.13 11.29 -11.87
N PHE A 269 -4.65 11.79 -10.72
CA PHE A 269 -3.72 11.06 -9.86
C PHE A 269 -4.46 10.39 -8.69
N VAL A 270 -4.44 9.06 -8.65
CA VAL A 270 -5.12 8.26 -7.63
C VAL A 270 -4.07 7.58 -6.74
N CYS A 271 -4.18 7.82 -5.44
CA CYS A 271 -3.40 7.15 -4.41
C CYS A 271 -4.23 6.04 -3.78
N PHE A 272 -3.64 4.87 -3.50
CA PHE A 272 -4.35 3.84 -2.75
C PHE A 272 -4.77 4.31 -1.36
N LYS A 273 -3.92 5.10 -0.71
CA LYS A 273 -4.20 5.71 0.60
C LYS A 273 -3.93 7.21 0.56
N ASP A 274 -4.44 7.92 1.53
CA ASP A 274 -4.02 9.30 1.75
C ASP A 274 -2.60 9.30 2.32
N TYR A 275 -1.62 9.69 1.49
CA TYR A 275 -0.23 9.73 1.90
C TYR A 275 0.11 10.97 2.73
N ASP A 276 -0.61 12.06 2.51
CA ASP A 276 -0.48 13.31 3.23
C ASP A 276 -1.67 14.21 2.89
N GLU A 277 -2.41 14.66 3.89
CA GLU A 277 -3.61 15.49 3.72
C GLU A 277 -3.30 16.84 3.04
N THR A 278 -2.06 17.32 3.14
CA THR A 278 -1.63 18.60 2.54
C THR A 278 -1.35 18.50 1.05
N ILE A 279 -1.24 17.30 0.47
CA ILE A 279 -1.06 17.13 -0.98
C ILE A 279 -2.41 17.37 -1.67
N GLY A 280 -2.46 18.37 -2.54
CA GLY A 280 -3.62 18.62 -3.41
C GLY A 280 -3.69 17.68 -4.62
N ASN A 281 -4.66 17.93 -5.51
CA ASN A 281 -4.75 17.31 -6.84
C ASN A 281 -4.61 15.78 -6.88
N LYS A 282 -5.05 15.09 -5.78
CA LYS A 282 -5.08 13.64 -5.68
C LYS A 282 -6.49 13.13 -5.37
N ILE A 283 -6.74 11.90 -5.75
CA ILE A 283 -7.92 11.12 -5.36
C ILE A 283 -7.42 9.97 -4.48
N VAL A 284 -8.14 9.66 -3.41
CA VAL A 284 -7.82 8.53 -2.51
C VAL A 284 -8.79 7.39 -2.81
N ALA A 285 -8.25 6.21 -3.15
CA ALA A 285 -9.05 5.04 -3.49
C ALA A 285 -9.59 4.31 -2.24
N PHE A 286 -8.74 4.14 -1.22
CA PHE A 286 -9.09 3.45 0.02
C PHE A 286 -8.91 4.42 1.19
N GLU A 287 -9.95 5.17 1.50
CA GLU A 287 -9.93 6.11 2.61
C GLU A 287 -9.79 5.41 3.97
N LYS A 288 -9.33 6.17 4.97
CA LYS A 288 -9.29 5.69 6.35
C LYS A 288 -10.72 5.52 6.85
N GLU A 289 -11.05 4.31 7.26
CA GLU A 289 -12.34 4.04 7.91
C GLU A 289 -12.31 4.45 9.37
N ASN A 290 -13.32 5.20 9.78
CA ASN A 290 -13.58 5.43 11.18
C ASN A 290 -14.30 4.20 11.75
N ILE A 291 -13.64 3.52 12.66
CA ILE A 291 -14.21 2.36 13.37
C ILE A 291 -15.24 2.89 14.37
N LYS A 292 -16.52 2.66 14.06
CA LYS A 292 -17.64 3.06 14.91
C LYS A 292 -18.19 1.88 15.70
N ASN A 293 -18.97 2.19 16.73
CA ASN A 293 -19.58 1.21 17.64
C ASN A 293 -18.53 0.34 18.34
N THR A 294 -17.44 0.96 18.77
CA THR A 294 -16.47 0.32 19.64
C THR A 294 -17.09 0.07 21.03
N LEU A 295 -16.51 -0.87 21.80
CA LEU A 295 -16.97 -1.13 23.14
C LEU A 295 -17.02 0.14 24.00
N GLY A 296 -16.01 1.02 23.86
CA GLY A 296 -15.95 2.31 24.56
C GLY A 296 -17.14 3.21 24.23
N GLU A 297 -17.47 3.35 22.95
CA GLU A 297 -18.62 4.13 22.49
C GLU A 297 -19.97 3.54 22.97
N VAL A 298 -20.10 2.22 22.91
CA VAL A 298 -21.33 1.53 23.36
C VAL A 298 -21.54 1.71 24.87
N LEU A 299 -20.48 1.57 25.68
CA LEU A 299 -20.54 1.80 27.12
C LEU A 299 -20.91 3.24 27.45
N ALA A 300 -20.28 4.21 26.77
CA ALA A 300 -20.57 5.62 26.92
C ALA A 300 -22.03 5.97 26.57
N ALA A 301 -22.54 5.43 25.45
CA ALA A 301 -23.93 5.61 25.02
C ALA A 301 -24.95 5.07 26.05
N HIS A 302 -24.57 4.06 26.83
CA HIS A 302 -25.38 3.49 27.90
C HIS A 302 -25.09 4.10 29.29
N GLY A 303 -24.32 5.21 29.34
CA GLY A 303 -24.02 5.90 30.61
C GLY A 303 -23.18 5.07 31.58
N LYS A 304 -22.35 4.16 31.06
CA LYS A 304 -21.46 3.32 31.87
C LYS A 304 -20.10 3.95 32.01
N LYS A 305 -19.56 3.92 33.23
CA LYS A 305 -18.17 4.30 33.49
C LYS A 305 -17.25 3.16 33.09
N GLN A 306 -16.09 3.51 32.58
CA GLN A 306 -15.07 2.54 32.17
C GLN A 306 -13.67 3.05 32.53
N LEU A 307 -12.77 2.14 32.87
CA LEU A 307 -11.39 2.42 33.19
C LEU A 307 -10.47 1.66 32.20
N ARG A 308 -9.54 2.38 31.60
CA ARG A 308 -8.42 1.83 30.85
C ARG A 308 -7.18 1.84 31.74
N LEU A 309 -6.67 0.67 32.05
CA LEU A 309 -5.54 0.51 32.95
C LEU A 309 -4.50 -0.41 32.30
N ALA A 310 -3.27 0.07 32.16
CA ALA A 310 -2.15 -0.73 31.72
C ALA A 310 -0.81 -0.10 32.12
N GLU A 311 0.23 -0.91 32.07
CA GLU A 311 1.59 -0.39 32.14
C GLU A 311 1.94 0.40 30.85
N THR A 312 3.05 1.16 30.88
CA THR A 312 3.41 2.14 29.85
C THR A 312 3.41 1.59 28.42
N GLU A 313 3.96 0.39 28.20
CA GLU A 313 4.03 -0.20 26.85
C GLU A 313 2.65 -0.62 26.33
N LYS A 314 1.72 -0.95 27.21
CA LYS A 314 0.35 -1.39 26.85
C LYS A 314 -0.69 -0.27 26.94
N TYR A 315 -0.30 0.92 27.41
CA TYR A 315 -1.22 2.05 27.52
C TYR A 315 -1.91 2.38 26.18
N ALA A 316 -1.14 2.56 25.11
CA ALA A 316 -1.70 2.83 23.79
C ALA A 316 -2.60 1.68 23.28
N HIS A 317 -2.30 0.44 23.65
CA HIS A 317 -3.10 -0.70 23.21
C HIS A 317 -4.50 -0.71 23.84
N VAL A 318 -4.60 -0.43 25.14
CA VAL A 318 -5.89 -0.38 25.84
C VAL A 318 -6.66 0.92 25.65
N THR A 319 -6.03 1.96 25.10
CA THR A 319 -6.63 3.26 24.79
C THR A 319 -6.85 3.45 23.30
N PHE A 320 -5.84 3.92 22.57
CA PHE A 320 -5.90 4.26 21.15
C PHE A 320 -6.36 3.09 20.28
N PHE A 321 -5.67 1.94 20.34
CA PHE A 321 -6.03 0.79 19.50
C PHE A 321 -7.38 0.18 19.89
N PHE A 322 -7.67 0.08 21.17
CA PHE A 322 -8.94 -0.43 21.65
C PHE A 322 -10.13 0.46 21.29
N ASN A 323 -9.89 1.77 21.18
CA ASN A 323 -10.89 2.75 20.73
C ASN A 323 -10.91 2.93 19.19
N GLY A 324 -10.38 1.96 18.44
CA GLY A 324 -10.44 1.97 16.98
C GLY A 324 -9.55 3.00 16.30
N GLY A 325 -8.45 3.41 16.95
CA GLY A 325 -7.51 4.40 16.43
C GLY A 325 -7.91 5.84 16.75
N VAL A 326 -8.70 6.06 17.79
CA VAL A 326 -9.12 7.36 18.30
C VAL A 326 -8.39 7.65 19.62
N GLU A 327 -7.66 8.77 19.69
CA GLU A 327 -6.88 9.13 20.89
C GLU A 327 -7.78 9.69 22.01
N GLU A 328 -8.79 10.48 21.66
CA GLU A 328 -9.68 11.10 22.64
C GLU A 328 -10.46 10.01 23.42
N PRO A 329 -10.52 10.13 24.76
CA PRO A 329 -11.32 9.22 25.57
C PRO A 329 -12.83 9.34 25.26
N ASN A 330 -13.54 8.24 25.35
CA ASN A 330 -14.99 8.28 25.31
C ASN A 330 -15.54 8.98 26.56
N LYS A 331 -16.82 9.40 26.50
CA LYS A 331 -17.49 9.93 27.70
C LYS A 331 -17.45 8.89 28.83
N ASP A 332 -17.11 9.35 30.05
CA ASP A 332 -16.99 8.52 31.26
C ASP A 332 -15.91 7.40 31.15
N GLU A 333 -14.89 7.62 30.33
CA GLU A 333 -13.68 6.79 30.20
C GLU A 333 -12.52 7.41 30.97
N ASP A 334 -12.12 6.76 32.05
CA ASP A 334 -10.92 7.09 32.82
C ASP A 334 -9.72 6.28 32.31
N ARG A 335 -8.54 6.89 32.39
CA ARG A 335 -7.26 6.29 31.93
C ARG A 335 -6.21 6.37 33.02
N SER A 336 -5.45 5.29 33.25
CA SER A 336 -4.40 5.24 34.27
C SER A 336 -3.24 4.34 33.82
#